data_7af3251841badf11e6dc087ee8b7b44f
#
_entry.id   7af3251841badf11e6dc087ee8b7b44f
#
_cell.length_a   1.000
_cell.length_b   1.000
_cell.length_c   1.000
_cell.angle_alpha   90.00
_cell.angle_beta   90.00
_cell.angle_gamma   90.00
#
_symmetry.space_group_name_H-M   'P 1'
#
loop_
_entity.id
_entity.type
_entity.pdbx_description
1 polymer ?
#
loop_
_entity_poly.entity_id
_entity_poly.type
_entity_poly.pdbx_seq_one_letter_code
_entity_poly.pdbx_strand_id
1 'polypeptide(L)'
;MNDIVSFTNSSDYGTTAVTELRVYKSKVFTVKAASGYKITGITITCTASGSTKYGPGCWGGGAPTGYSTNGNQGMWSGSASSVSFTATDNQVRITNLIVEYAAE
;
A
#
# COMPACT_ATOMS: atom_id res chain seq x y z
N MET A 1 6.83 8.86 -6.63
CA MET A 1 5.49 9.01 -7.19
C MET A 1 5.46 10.16 -8.17
N ASN A 2 4.58 10.13 -9.13
CA ASN A 2 4.38 11.25 -10.04
C ASN A 2 3.33 12.22 -9.47
N ASP A 3 3.02 13.29 -10.19
CA ASP A 3 2.09 14.33 -9.72
C ASP A 3 0.63 13.87 -9.69
N ILE A 4 0.30 12.74 -10.31
CA ILE A 4 -1.07 12.23 -10.40
C ILE A 4 -1.40 11.36 -9.19
N VAL A 5 -0.41 10.67 -8.64
CA VAL A 5 -0.58 9.77 -7.50
C VAL A 5 0.38 10.16 -6.40
N SER A 6 -0.12 10.20 -5.19
CA SER A 6 0.70 10.44 -4.00
C SER A 6 0.39 9.38 -2.95
N PHE A 7 1.27 9.24 -1.96
CA PHE A 7 0.99 8.38 -0.82
C PHE A 7 1.40 9.06 0.48
N THR A 8 0.76 8.65 1.54
CA THR A 8 1.10 9.08 2.90
C THR A 8 1.20 7.84 3.80
N ASN A 9 2.07 7.95 4.79
CA ASN A 9 2.28 6.90 5.76
C ASN A 9 2.23 7.54 7.14
N SER A 10 1.31 7.13 8.00
CA SER A 10 1.17 7.69 9.34
C SER A 10 2.30 7.30 10.28
N SER A 11 3.15 6.33 9.88
CA SER A 11 4.41 6.07 10.56
C SER A 11 5.38 7.23 10.35
N ASP A 12 6.28 7.46 11.29
CA ASP A 12 7.28 8.52 11.17
C ASP A 12 8.44 8.14 10.27
N TYR A 13 8.43 6.95 9.70
CA TYR A 13 9.55 6.39 8.95
C TYR A 13 9.11 5.91 7.58
N GLY A 14 9.92 6.18 6.57
CA GLY A 14 9.77 5.57 5.26
C GLY A 14 8.76 6.24 4.34
N THR A 15 8.42 7.51 4.57
CA THR A 15 7.52 8.26 3.69
C THR A 15 8.23 8.98 2.56
N THR A 16 9.57 9.05 2.59
CA THR A 16 10.36 9.69 1.55
C THR A 16 11.12 8.64 0.74
N ALA A 17 11.87 9.06 -0.25
CA ALA A 17 12.59 8.16 -1.15
C ALA A 17 13.63 7.34 -0.40
N VAL A 18 13.25 6.14 -0.01
CA VAL A 18 14.10 5.18 0.67
C VAL A 18 13.94 3.83 -0.02
N THR A 19 14.85 2.90 0.24
CA THR A 19 14.79 1.57 -0.35
C THR A 19 13.69 0.70 0.26
N GLU A 20 13.16 1.09 1.42
CA GLU A 20 12.14 0.32 2.12
C GLU A 20 11.18 1.26 2.83
N LEU A 21 9.91 1.13 2.53
CA LEU A 21 8.83 1.88 3.19
C LEU A 21 8.29 1.00 4.33
N ARG A 22 8.36 1.51 5.56
CA ARG A 22 7.91 0.77 6.74
C ARG A 22 6.60 1.35 7.25
N VAL A 23 5.56 0.50 7.29
CA VAL A 23 4.27 0.85 7.89
C VAL A 23 4.17 0.06 9.20
N TYR A 24 4.40 0.73 10.31
CA TYR A 24 4.42 0.09 11.61
C TYR A 24 3.03 -0.39 12.00
N LYS A 25 2.99 -1.37 12.90
CA LYS A 25 1.72 -1.93 13.40
C LYS A 25 0.79 -0.82 13.89
N SER A 26 -0.46 -0.89 13.52
CA SER A 26 -1.53 0.06 13.83
C SER A 26 -1.47 1.37 13.04
N LYS A 27 -0.49 1.52 12.15
CA LYS A 27 -0.36 2.72 11.32
C LYS A 27 -1.03 2.53 9.96
N VAL A 28 -1.28 3.64 9.29
CA VAL A 28 -2.04 3.68 8.03
C VAL A 28 -1.15 4.13 6.89
N PHE A 29 -1.26 3.41 5.77
CA PHE A 29 -0.64 3.78 4.50
C PHE A 29 -1.77 4.09 3.51
N THR A 30 -1.76 5.28 2.94
CA THR A 30 -2.81 5.73 2.02
C THR A 30 -2.20 6.10 0.67
N VAL A 31 -2.82 5.59 -0.40
CA VAL A 31 -2.49 5.98 -1.78
C VAL A 31 -3.65 6.83 -2.30
N LYS A 32 -3.33 7.98 -2.85
CA LYS A 32 -4.35 8.96 -3.26
C LYS A 32 -4.09 9.45 -4.68
N ALA A 33 -5.15 9.54 -5.48
CA ALA A 33 -5.09 10.12 -6.81
C ALA A 33 -5.35 11.62 -6.76
N ALA A 34 -4.78 12.33 -7.72
CA ALA A 34 -5.08 13.75 -7.91
C ALA A 34 -6.52 13.95 -8.40
N SER A 35 -7.03 15.16 -8.25
CA SER A 35 -8.36 15.51 -8.75
C SER A 35 -8.48 15.20 -10.25
N GLY A 36 -9.58 14.55 -10.64
CA GLY A 36 -9.80 14.13 -12.02
C GLY A 36 -9.26 12.75 -12.36
N TYR A 37 -8.65 12.05 -11.38
CA TYR A 37 -8.09 10.71 -11.56
C TYR A 37 -8.61 9.76 -10.51
N LYS A 38 -8.50 8.47 -10.81
CA LYS A 38 -8.85 7.40 -9.87
C LYS A 38 -7.77 6.33 -9.92
N ILE A 39 -7.62 5.62 -8.81
CA ILE A 39 -6.69 4.50 -8.70
C ILE A 39 -7.44 3.24 -9.12
N THR A 40 -6.86 2.47 -10.03
CA THR A 40 -7.46 1.23 -10.53
C THR A 40 -6.70 0.00 -10.09
N GLY A 41 -5.46 0.14 -9.65
CA GLY A 41 -4.67 -0.99 -9.17
C GLY A 41 -3.50 -0.55 -8.33
N ILE A 42 -3.14 -1.38 -7.35
CA ILE A 42 -1.95 -1.18 -6.52
C ILE A 42 -1.28 -2.53 -6.37
N THR A 43 0.03 -2.57 -6.62
CA THR A 43 0.85 -3.74 -6.36
C THR A 43 1.98 -3.34 -5.44
N ILE A 44 2.08 -4.03 -4.31
CA ILE A 44 3.19 -3.84 -3.38
C ILE A 44 4.04 -5.10 -3.35
N THR A 45 5.36 -4.91 -3.25
CA THR A 45 6.30 -6.00 -3.01
C THR A 45 6.92 -5.76 -1.64
N CYS A 46 6.96 -6.80 -0.83
CA CYS A 46 7.42 -6.71 0.56
C CYS A 46 8.70 -7.50 0.78
N THR A 47 9.35 -7.26 1.92
CA THR A 47 10.58 -7.98 2.29
C THR A 47 10.32 -9.41 2.74
N ALA A 48 9.06 -9.73 3.11
CA ALA A 48 8.67 -11.06 3.56
C ALA A 48 7.41 -11.50 2.81
N SER A 49 7.03 -12.76 2.98
CA SER A 49 5.91 -13.36 2.27
C SER A 49 4.69 -13.56 3.18
N GLY A 50 3.50 -13.45 2.59
CA GLY A 50 2.24 -13.78 3.25
C GLY A 50 2.03 -12.96 4.51
N SER A 51 1.61 -13.63 5.58
CA SER A 51 1.37 -13.00 6.88
C SER A 51 2.58 -13.05 7.81
N THR A 52 3.74 -13.46 7.31
CA THR A 52 5.00 -13.38 8.05
C THR A 52 5.31 -11.91 8.31
N LYS A 53 5.88 -11.59 9.46
CA LYS A 53 6.25 -10.22 9.82
C LYS A 53 6.93 -9.51 8.66
N TYR A 54 6.46 -8.32 8.33
CA TYR A 54 6.87 -7.46 7.20
C TYR A 54 6.23 -7.84 5.86
N GLY A 55 5.43 -8.90 5.80
CA GLY A 55 4.81 -9.35 4.56
C GLY A 55 3.51 -8.62 4.21
N PRO A 56 3.01 -8.83 2.98
CA PRO A 56 1.81 -8.12 2.51
C PRO A 56 0.52 -8.59 3.18
N GLY A 57 0.52 -9.74 3.85
CA GLY A 57 -0.63 -10.22 4.62
C GLY A 57 -0.76 -9.60 6.00
N CYS A 58 0.23 -8.82 6.45
CA CYS A 58 0.22 -8.21 7.77
C CYS A 58 -0.78 -7.06 7.89
N TRP A 59 -1.38 -6.60 6.78
CA TRP A 59 -2.51 -5.70 6.86
C TRP A 59 -3.66 -6.34 7.63
N GLY A 60 -3.84 -7.67 7.50
CA GLY A 60 -4.92 -8.39 8.17
C GLY A 60 -6.28 -7.81 7.84
N GLY A 61 -7.09 -7.55 8.86
CA GLY A 61 -8.39 -6.92 8.68
C GLY A 61 -8.34 -5.46 8.24
N GLY A 62 -7.16 -4.85 8.20
CA GLY A 62 -6.97 -3.47 7.74
C GLY A 62 -6.73 -3.33 6.25
N ALA A 63 -6.70 -4.43 5.50
CA ALA A 63 -6.58 -4.38 4.05
C ALA A 63 -7.88 -3.90 3.43
N PRO A 64 -7.82 -3.13 2.32
CA PRO A 64 -9.02 -2.68 1.63
C PRO A 64 -9.71 -3.85 0.90
N THR A 65 -11.01 -3.72 0.66
CA THR A 65 -11.77 -4.67 -0.14
C THR A 65 -11.17 -4.73 -1.55
N GLY A 66 -10.98 -5.93 -2.07
CA GLY A 66 -10.34 -6.12 -3.37
C GLY A 66 -8.86 -6.44 -3.31
N TYR A 67 -8.32 -6.55 -2.10
CA TYR A 67 -6.91 -6.85 -1.87
C TYR A 67 -6.70 -8.37 -1.76
N SER A 68 -5.62 -8.84 -2.37
CA SER A 68 -5.19 -10.23 -2.27
C SER A 68 -3.67 -10.30 -2.22
N THR A 69 -3.14 -11.43 -1.79
CA THR A 69 -1.69 -11.64 -1.68
C THR A 69 -1.24 -12.84 -2.47
N ASN A 70 0.02 -12.79 -2.92
CA ASN A 70 0.67 -13.90 -3.60
C ASN A 70 2.16 -13.83 -3.28
N GLY A 71 2.65 -14.74 -2.43
CA GLY A 71 4.04 -14.71 -2.00
C GLY A 71 4.36 -13.42 -1.26
N ASN A 72 5.36 -12.69 -1.71
CA ASN A 72 5.76 -11.42 -1.12
C ASN A 72 5.07 -10.21 -1.76
N GLN A 73 4.08 -10.43 -2.61
CA GLN A 73 3.34 -9.36 -3.26
C GLN A 73 1.92 -9.27 -2.76
N GLY A 74 1.42 -8.05 -2.66
CA GLY A 74 0.02 -7.77 -2.39
C GLY A 74 -0.55 -6.94 -3.53
N MET A 75 -1.78 -7.22 -3.94
CA MET A 75 -2.42 -6.56 -5.08
C MET A 75 -3.82 -6.13 -4.70
N TRP A 76 -4.15 -4.90 -5.05
CA TRP A 76 -5.50 -4.37 -4.95
C TRP A 76 -5.97 -3.93 -6.33
N SER A 77 -7.22 -4.22 -6.64
CA SER A 77 -7.85 -3.72 -7.86
C SER A 77 -9.22 -3.16 -7.54
N GLY A 78 -9.62 -2.15 -8.30
CA GLY A 78 -10.90 -1.50 -8.08
C GLY A 78 -10.95 -0.15 -8.79
N SER A 79 -11.66 0.79 -8.18
CA SER A 79 -11.78 2.16 -8.68
C SER A 79 -12.05 3.07 -7.49
N ALA A 80 -11.07 3.88 -7.11
CA ALA A 80 -11.21 4.75 -5.95
C ALA A 80 -10.30 5.97 -6.07
N SER A 81 -10.71 7.07 -5.46
CA SER A 81 -9.88 8.27 -5.39
C SER A 81 -8.77 8.13 -4.34
N SER A 82 -8.99 7.29 -3.34
CA SER A 82 -7.94 6.95 -2.38
C SER A 82 -8.15 5.54 -1.86
N VAL A 83 -7.05 4.89 -1.47
CA VAL A 83 -7.05 3.52 -0.95
C VAL A 83 -6.17 3.51 0.29
N SER A 84 -6.70 3.02 1.40
CA SER A 84 -5.99 3.00 2.67
C SER A 84 -5.77 1.58 3.15
N PHE A 85 -4.58 1.35 3.71
CA PHE A 85 -4.17 0.07 4.29
C PHE A 85 -3.76 0.33 5.73
N THR A 86 -4.30 -0.43 6.67
CA THR A 86 -3.90 -0.35 8.08
C THR A 86 -3.18 -1.63 8.47
N ALA A 87 -1.99 -1.51 9.04
CA ALA A 87 -1.18 -2.66 9.45
C ALA A 87 -1.70 -3.21 10.79
N THR A 88 -2.84 -3.90 10.77
CA THR A 88 -3.51 -4.35 12.00
C THR A 88 -2.79 -5.53 12.65
N ASP A 89 -2.20 -6.43 11.85
CA ASP A 89 -1.60 -7.65 12.39
C ASP A 89 -0.13 -7.47 12.74
N ASN A 90 0.64 -6.82 11.86
CA ASN A 90 2.06 -6.58 12.10
C ASN A 90 2.58 -5.49 11.18
N GLN A 91 3.85 -5.13 11.35
CA GLN A 91 4.53 -4.18 10.47
C GLN A 91 4.61 -4.71 9.05
N VAL A 92 4.37 -3.85 8.07
CA VAL A 92 4.55 -4.15 6.65
C VAL A 92 5.75 -3.36 6.14
N ARG A 93 6.64 -4.00 5.39
CA ARG A 93 7.80 -3.36 4.77
C ARG A 93 7.71 -3.51 3.27
N ILE A 94 7.53 -2.39 2.58
CA ILE A 94 7.32 -2.33 1.14
C ILE A 94 8.63 -1.94 0.47
N THR A 95 9.10 -2.78 -0.47
CA THR A 95 10.32 -2.51 -1.23
C THR A 95 10.02 -1.99 -2.63
N ASN A 96 8.81 -2.21 -3.13
CA ASN A 96 8.40 -1.70 -4.44
C ASN A 96 6.91 -1.42 -4.42
N LEU A 97 6.51 -0.33 -5.05
CA LEU A 97 5.12 0.11 -5.12
C LEU A 97 4.80 0.48 -6.57
N ILE A 98 3.79 -0.16 -7.13
CA ILE A 98 3.26 0.14 -8.45
C ILE A 98 1.81 0.57 -8.29
N VAL A 99 1.47 1.72 -8.83
CA VAL A 99 0.10 2.23 -8.78
C VAL A 99 -0.39 2.46 -10.21
N GLU A 100 -1.54 1.85 -10.52
CA GLU A 100 -2.23 2.06 -11.77
C GLU A 100 -3.36 3.05 -11.56
N TYR A 101 -3.54 3.95 -12.51
CA TYR A 101 -4.55 4.99 -12.41
C TYR A 101 -5.15 5.29 -13.77
N ALA A 102 -6.31 5.95 -13.77
CA ALA A 102 -7.01 6.35 -14.98
C ALA A 102 -7.70 7.68 -14.74
N ALA A 103 -8.02 8.40 -15.82
CA ALA A 103 -8.84 9.61 -15.74
C ALA A 103 -10.27 9.22 -15.38
N GLU A 104 -10.91 10.03 -14.58
CA GLU A 104 -12.32 9.85 -14.27
C GLU A 104 -13.21 10.18 -15.45
#